data_a261d4ee9f0ba7e7241d4b1b64d1e309
#
_entry.id   a261d4ee9f0ba7e7241d4b1b64d1e309
#
_cell.length_a   1.000
_cell.length_b   1.000
_cell.length_c   1.000
_cell.angle_alpha   90.00
_cell.angle_beta   90.00
_cell.angle_gamma   90.00
#
_symmetry.space_group_name_H-M   'P 1'
#
loop_
_entity.id
_entity.type
_entity.pdbx_description
1 polymer ?
#
loop_
_entity_poly.entity_id
_entity_poly.type
_entity_poly.pdbx_seq_one_letter_code
_entity_poly.pdbx_strand_id
1 'polypeptide(L)'
;EANKKKEEKIKELQEFISRFSANASNSKQATSRKRALEKIQLDEIRPSSRKYPYIDFRPNREIGNEVLSVEGLTKTIDGVKILDNLTFTLNHDDKVAFVGGNELAKTTLFKILMGEMEPDSGSFKWGITTSQAYFPKDSTEEFNNDLTIVDWLTQFSEIKDMTYVRGFLGRMLFAGDDGVKKVKVLSGGEKVRCLLSKMMISGANVLVLDEPTNHLDMESITALNNGMMKFPGVLLFASHDHQIVQT
;
A
#
# COMPACT_ATOMS: atom_id res chain seq x y z
N GLU A 1 -30.06 -8.68 14.56
CA GLU A 1 -29.73 -7.86 15.75
C GLU A 1 -28.24 -7.49 15.81
N ALA A 2 -27.31 -8.41 15.53
CA ALA A 2 -25.87 -8.13 15.59
C ALA A 2 -25.41 -7.08 14.57
N ASN A 3 -25.94 -7.10 13.34
CA ASN A 3 -25.61 -6.13 12.31
C ASN A 3 -26.11 -4.72 12.64
N LYS A 4 -27.30 -4.61 13.22
CA LYS A 4 -27.85 -3.31 13.62
C LYS A 4 -27.02 -2.63 14.70
N LYS A 5 -26.57 -3.40 15.71
CA LYS A 5 -25.66 -2.87 16.75
C LYS A 5 -24.32 -2.41 16.19
N LYS A 6 -23.80 -3.10 15.17
CA LYS A 6 -22.56 -2.69 14.48
C LYS A 6 -22.75 -1.40 13.69
N GLU A 7 -23.86 -1.27 12.95
CA GLU A 7 -24.20 -0.05 12.22
C GLU A 7 -24.33 1.16 13.13
N GLU A 8 -25.01 1.00 14.27
CA GLU A 8 -25.12 2.04 15.29
C GLU A 8 -23.75 2.46 15.82
N LYS A 9 -22.88 1.48 16.11
CA LYS A 9 -21.53 1.75 16.60
C LYS A 9 -20.65 2.46 15.57
N ILE A 10 -20.76 2.07 14.31
CA ILE A 10 -20.05 2.74 13.20
C ILE A 10 -20.49 4.19 13.10
N LYS A 11 -21.80 4.46 13.18
CA LYS A 11 -22.36 5.82 13.12
C LYS A 11 -21.87 6.69 14.28
N GLU A 12 -21.88 6.17 15.51
CA GLU A 12 -21.35 6.87 16.68
C GLU A 12 -19.88 7.24 16.52
N LEU A 13 -19.05 6.29 16.03
CA LEU A 13 -17.63 6.53 15.80
C LEU A 13 -17.36 7.55 14.71
N GLN A 14 -18.14 7.53 13.63
CA GLN A 14 -18.05 8.52 12.54
C GLN A 14 -18.41 9.92 13.03
N GLU A 15 -19.50 10.04 13.80
CA GLU A 15 -19.93 11.32 14.38
C GLU A 15 -18.88 11.88 15.36
N PHE A 16 -18.28 11.02 16.19
CA PHE A 16 -17.21 11.41 17.10
C PHE A 16 -16.00 11.94 16.34
N ILE A 17 -15.53 11.22 15.33
CA ILE A 17 -14.38 11.60 14.50
C ILE A 17 -14.64 12.94 13.81
N SER A 18 -15.84 13.13 13.24
CA SER A 18 -16.25 14.38 12.58
C SER A 18 -16.21 15.60 13.53
N ARG A 19 -16.67 15.41 14.76
CA ARG A 19 -16.74 16.52 15.74
C ARG A 19 -15.36 16.93 16.29
N PHE A 20 -14.43 15.98 16.41
CA PHE A 20 -13.19 16.20 17.16
C PHE A 20 -11.92 16.19 16.30
N SER A 21 -12.02 15.87 15.01
CA SER A 21 -10.85 15.84 14.11
C SER A 21 -10.15 17.19 13.92
N ALA A 22 -10.87 18.28 14.10
CA ALA A 22 -10.37 19.65 13.94
C ALA A 22 -9.65 20.21 15.18
N ASN A 23 -9.67 19.50 16.31
CA ASN A 23 -9.09 19.98 17.56
C ASN A 23 -7.84 19.18 17.92
N ALA A 24 -6.68 19.85 18.01
CA ALA A 24 -5.38 19.21 18.28
C ALA A 24 -5.32 18.42 19.60
N SER A 25 -6.04 18.86 20.63
CA SER A 25 -6.09 18.17 21.94
C SER A 25 -6.85 16.84 21.87
N ASN A 26 -7.73 16.69 20.90
CA ASN A 26 -8.56 15.49 20.72
C ASN A 26 -8.09 14.59 19.58
N SER A 27 -6.99 14.95 18.90
CA SER A 27 -6.50 14.22 17.71
C SER A 27 -6.13 12.76 18.03
N LYS A 28 -5.57 12.49 19.20
CA LYS A 28 -5.24 11.13 19.64
C LYS A 28 -6.50 10.28 19.83
N GLN A 29 -7.55 10.85 20.42
CA GLN A 29 -8.82 10.15 20.61
C GLN A 29 -9.53 9.92 19.30
N ALA A 30 -9.54 10.91 18.40
CA ALA A 30 -10.09 10.77 17.05
C ALA A 30 -9.37 9.69 16.25
N THR A 31 -8.03 9.63 16.32
CA THR A 31 -7.23 8.59 15.68
C THR A 31 -7.55 7.20 16.23
N SER A 32 -7.66 7.07 17.56
CA SER A 32 -8.03 5.79 18.20
C SER A 32 -9.43 5.32 17.77
N ARG A 33 -10.39 6.25 17.69
CA ARG A 33 -11.76 5.94 17.24
C ARG A 33 -11.82 5.58 15.74
N LYS A 34 -11.01 6.24 14.92
CA LYS A 34 -10.87 5.90 13.52
C LYS A 34 -10.33 4.47 13.34
N ARG A 35 -9.32 4.09 14.10
CA ARG A 35 -8.79 2.72 14.12
C ARG A 35 -9.83 1.70 14.59
N ALA A 36 -10.64 2.06 15.60
CA ALA A 36 -11.72 1.19 16.06
C ALA A 36 -12.79 1.00 14.96
N LEU A 37 -13.11 2.05 14.21
CA LEU A 37 -14.01 1.98 13.06
C LEU A 37 -13.46 1.07 11.96
N GLU A 38 -12.18 1.22 11.64
CA GLU A 38 -11.49 0.36 10.66
C GLU A 38 -11.52 -1.12 11.08
N LYS A 39 -11.29 -1.39 12.37
CA LYS A 39 -11.37 -2.74 12.93
C LYS A 39 -12.78 -3.33 12.77
N ILE A 40 -13.82 -2.58 13.10
CA ILE A 40 -15.22 -3.04 12.94
C ILE A 40 -15.53 -3.34 11.48
N GLN A 41 -15.11 -2.48 10.55
CA GLN A 41 -15.30 -2.69 9.12
C GLN A 41 -14.57 -3.93 8.61
N LEU A 42 -13.37 -4.23 9.14
CA LEU A 42 -12.63 -5.45 8.83
C LEU A 42 -13.36 -6.71 9.34
N ASP A 43 -13.91 -6.65 10.55
CA ASP A 43 -14.64 -7.78 11.16
C ASP A 43 -15.93 -8.14 10.39
N GLU A 44 -16.54 -7.17 9.72
CA GLU A 44 -17.73 -7.39 8.87
C GLU A 44 -17.43 -8.14 7.59
N ILE A 45 -16.18 -8.17 7.17
CA ILE A 45 -15.76 -8.83 5.94
C ILE A 45 -15.48 -10.31 6.23
N ARG A 46 -16.43 -11.18 5.90
CA ARG A 46 -16.28 -12.64 6.05
C ARG A 46 -15.42 -13.20 4.89
N PRO A 47 -14.20 -13.70 5.17
CA PRO A 47 -13.29 -14.18 4.11
C PRO A 47 -13.86 -15.35 3.30
N SER A 48 -14.69 -16.19 3.93
CA SER A 48 -15.18 -17.46 3.35
C SER A 48 -16.12 -17.30 2.16
N SER A 49 -16.72 -16.12 1.95
CA SER A 49 -17.62 -15.86 0.82
C SER A 49 -16.98 -15.11 -0.34
N ARG A 50 -15.72 -14.68 -0.20
CA ARG A 50 -15.03 -13.91 -1.24
C ARG A 50 -14.26 -14.80 -2.18
N LYS A 51 -14.40 -14.54 -3.47
CA LYS A 51 -13.63 -15.16 -4.55
C LYS A 51 -12.46 -14.32 -5.01
N TYR A 52 -12.39 -13.05 -4.59
CA TYR A 52 -11.32 -12.09 -4.92
C TYR A 52 -10.93 -11.26 -3.70
N PRO A 53 -9.71 -10.74 -3.63
CA PRO A 53 -9.27 -9.94 -2.50
C PRO A 53 -10.03 -8.62 -2.40
N TYR A 54 -10.19 -8.14 -1.17
CA TYR A 54 -10.72 -6.81 -0.90
C TYR A 54 -9.57 -5.84 -0.65
N ILE A 55 -9.35 -4.93 -1.59
CA ILE A 55 -8.25 -3.99 -1.58
C ILE A 55 -8.78 -2.58 -1.34
N ASP A 56 -8.39 -2.00 -0.22
CA ASP A 56 -8.78 -0.65 0.19
C ASP A 56 -7.62 -0.01 0.95
N PHE A 57 -6.94 0.93 0.31
CA PHE A 57 -5.80 1.63 0.88
C PHE A 57 -6.28 2.87 1.63
N ARG A 58 -5.99 2.93 2.93
CA ARG A 58 -6.40 4.04 3.80
C ARG A 58 -5.18 4.67 4.46
N PRO A 59 -4.86 5.94 4.12
CA PRO A 59 -3.75 6.62 4.76
C PRO A 59 -4.07 6.96 6.21
N ASN A 60 -3.07 6.84 7.08
CA ASN A 60 -3.17 7.23 8.49
C ASN A 60 -3.04 8.74 8.70
N ARG A 61 -2.52 9.45 7.72
CA ARG A 61 -2.24 10.88 7.76
C ARG A 61 -2.61 11.52 6.43
N GLU A 62 -3.19 12.70 6.49
CA GLU A 62 -3.39 13.53 5.30
C GLU A 62 -2.06 13.96 4.71
N ILE A 63 -1.98 13.97 3.39
CA ILE A 63 -0.80 14.39 2.66
C ILE A 63 -0.86 15.89 2.38
N GLY A 64 0.27 16.57 2.58
CA GLY A 64 0.40 17.99 2.24
C GLY A 64 0.52 18.23 0.74
N ASN A 65 0.60 19.49 0.34
CA ASN A 65 0.63 19.87 -1.08
C ASN A 65 1.92 19.46 -1.80
N GLU A 66 3.05 19.55 -1.12
CA GLU A 66 4.35 19.16 -1.67
C GLU A 66 4.65 17.71 -1.33
N VAL A 67 4.63 16.84 -2.32
CA VAL A 67 4.78 15.40 -2.13
C VAL A 67 6.18 14.93 -2.51
N LEU A 68 6.63 15.22 -3.71
CA LEU A 68 7.94 14.80 -4.20
C LEU A 68 8.50 15.83 -5.18
N SER A 69 9.79 16.13 -5.03
CA SER A 69 10.56 16.89 -5.98
C SER A 69 11.75 16.06 -6.45
N VAL A 70 11.91 15.93 -7.75
CA VAL A 70 13.02 15.21 -8.40
C VAL A 70 13.71 16.17 -9.37
N GLU A 71 15.02 16.32 -9.24
CA GLU A 71 15.82 17.24 -10.04
C GLU A 71 17.05 16.57 -10.65
N GLY A 72 17.11 16.52 -11.97
CA GLY A 72 18.28 16.08 -12.73
C GLY A 72 18.73 14.66 -12.43
N LEU A 73 17.81 13.77 -12.07
CA LEU A 73 18.13 12.42 -11.63
C LEU A 73 18.72 11.61 -12.77
N THR A 74 19.94 11.11 -12.56
CA THR A 74 20.69 10.36 -13.57
C THR A 74 21.27 9.11 -12.95
N LYS A 75 21.15 7.98 -13.67
CA LYS A 75 21.72 6.69 -13.27
C LYS A 75 22.17 5.89 -14.47
N THR A 76 23.41 5.40 -14.39
CA THR A 76 24.00 4.47 -15.36
C THR A 76 24.18 3.10 -14.70
N ILE A 77 23.76 2.05 -15.36
CA ILE A 77 23.92 0.66 -14.93
C ILE A 77 24.60 -0.12 -16.06
N ASP A 78 25.68 -0.81 -15.74
CA ASP A 78 26.48 -1.59 -16.69
C ASP A 78 26.84 -0.82 -17.97
N GLY A 79 27.25 0.44 -17.81
CA GLY A 79 27.64 1.31 -18.92
C GLY A 79 26.50 1.92 -19.72
N VAL A 80 25.25 1.59 -19.39
CA VAL A 80 24.05 2.12 -20.07
C VAL A 80 23.37 3.17 -19.17
N LYS A 81 23.14 4.36 -19.73
CA LYS A 81 22.40 5.42 -19.03
C LYS A 81 20.92 5.06 -18.97
N ILE A 82 20.44 4.64 -17.80
CA ILE A 82 19.07 4.19 -17.57
C ILE A 82 18.14 5.36 -17.28
N LEU A 83 18.57 6.30 -16.47
CA LEU A 83 17.89 7.57 -16.21
C LEU A 83 18.80 8.71 -16.65
N ASP A 84 18.25 9.68 -17.39
CA ASP A 84 19.00 10.80 -17.93
C ASP A 84 18.32 12.13 -17.61
N ASN A 85 18.87 12.82 -16.60
CA ASN A 85 18.44 14.17 -16.21
C ASN A 85 16.92 14.29 -16.00
N LEU A 86 16.37 13.34 -15.25
CA LEU A 86 14.93 13.27 -14.97
C LEU A 86 14.54 14.33 -13.94
N THR A 87 13.61 15.21 -14.30
CA THR A 87 13.09 16.26 -13.44
C THR A 87 11.57 16.27 -13.45
N PHE A 88 10.96 16.15 -12.29
CA PHE A 88 9.50 16.27 -12.14
C PHE A 88 9.14 16.56 -10.68
N THR A 89 7.91 17.01 -10.47
CA THR A 89 7.31 17.19 -9.14
C THR A 89 5.96 16.50 -9.05
N LEU A 90 5.62 16.04 -7.84
CA LEU A 90 4.31 15.47 -7.55
C LEU A 90 3.61 16.29 -6.47
N ASN A 91 2.33 16.51 -6.66
CA ASN A 91 1.42 17.19 -5.76
C ASN A 91 0.43 16.22 -5.13
N HIS A 92 -0.35 16.68 -4.17
CA HIS A 92 -1.19 15.83 -3.31
C HIS A 92 -2.29 14.98 -3.99
N ASP A 93 -2.68 15.30 -5.21
CA ASP A 93 -3.73 14.56 -5.95
C ASP A 93 -3.16 13.69 -7.08
N ASP A 94 -1.85 13.63 -7.22
CA ASP A 94 -1.26 12.98 -8.40
C ASP A 94 -1.33 11.46 -8.32
N LYS A 95 -1.78 10.86 -9.42
CA LYS A 95 -1.70 9.43 -9.70
C LYS A 95 -0.97 9.24 -11.03
N VAL A 96 0.25 8.73 -10.96
CA VAL A 96 1.16 8.68 -12.10
C VAL A 96 1.44 7.25 -12.51
N ALA A 97 1.14 6.95 -13.77
CA ALA A 97 1.51 5.70 -14.41
C ALA A 97 2.80 5.89 -15.23
N PHE A 98 3.78 5.04 -14.96
CA PHE A 98 4.99 4.96 -15.76
C PHE A 98 4.81 3.90 -16.84
N VAL A 99 4.73 4.34 -18.08
CA VAL A 99 4.48 3.48 -19.23
C VAL A 99 5.69 3.45 -20.17
N GLY A 100 5.74 2.46 -21.04
CA GLY A 100 6.82 2.30 -22.01
C GLY A 100 7.60 0.99 -21.83
N GLY A 101 8.52 0.71 -22.76
CA GLY A 101 9.21 -0.57 -22.85
C GLY A 101 10.41 -0.75 -21.93
N ASN A 102 10.88 0.30 -21.24
CA ASN A 102 12.07 0.20 -20.38
C ASN A 102 11.70 -0.08 -18.94
N GLU A 103 11.53 -1.35 -18.60
CA GLU A 103 11.23 -1.81 -17.25
C GLU A 103 12.35 -1.51 -16.26
N LEU A 104 13.60 -1.63 -16.68
CA LEU A 104 14.75 -1.36 -15.83
C LEU A 104 14.79 0.11 -15.40
N ALA A 105 14.42 1.04 -16.28
CA ALA A 105 14.35 2.46 -15.93
C ALA A 105 13.29 2.72 -14.86
N LYS A 106 12.12 2.12 -14.96
CA LYS A 106 11.03 2.26 -13.97
C LYS A 106 11.44 1.69 -12.61
N THR A 107 11.95 0.48 -12.59
CA THR A 107 12.43 -0.18 -11.36
C THR A 107 13.59 0.60 -10.72
N THR A 108 14.52 1.09 -11.52
CA THR A 108 15.66 1.90 -11.05
C THR A 108 15.17 3.20 -10.39
N LEU A 109 14.25 3.91 -11.03
CA LEU A 109 13.65 5.11 -10.46
C LEU A 109 13.00 4.82 -9.10
N PHE A 110 12.17 3.79 -9.01
CA PHE A 110 11.50 3.44 -7.77
C PHE A 110 12.47 3.03 -6.66
N LYS A 111 13.52 2.28 -6.97
CA LYS A 111 14.56 1.91 -6.00
C LYS A 111 15.31 3.15 -5.47
N ILE A 112 15.61 4.11 -6.33
CA ILE A 112 16.25 5.37 -5.92
C ILE A 112 15.32 6.15 -5.00
N LEU A 113 14.06 6.32 -5.36
CA LEU A 113 13.07 7.04 -4.56
C LEU A 113 12.79 6.39 -3.21
N MET A 114 12.94 5.07 -3.12
CA MET A 114 12.78 4.32 -1.86
C MET A 114 14.08 4.21 -1.05
N GLY A 115 15.17 4.81 -1.49
CA GLY A 115 16.45 4.79 -0.79
C GLY A 115 17.24 3.49 -0.90
N GLU A 116 16.87 2.59 -1.80
CA GLU A 116 17.55 1.31 -2.02
C GLU A 116 18.73 1.41 -3.00
N MET A 117 18.83 2.50 -3.72
CA MET A 117 19.87 2.76 -4.72
C MET A 117 20.24 4.23 -4.72
N GLU A 118 21.54 4.53 -4.84
CA GLU A 118 22.03 5.89 -4.98
C GLU A 118 21.99 6.34 -6.46
N PRO A 119 21.56 7.58 -6.77
CA PRO A 119 21.72 8.14 -8.10
C PRO A 119 23.18 8.50 -8.39
N ASP A 120 23.55 8.55 -9.66
CA ASP A 120 24.89 9.03 -10.06
C ASP A 120 24.97 10.55 -9.94
N SER A 121 23.90 11.26 -10.27
CA SER A 121 23.76 12.69 -10.09
C SER A 121 22.29 13.07 -9.95
N GLY A 122 22.07 14.35 -9.59
CA GLY A 122 20.74 14.83 -9.29
C GLY A 122 20.30 14.53 -7.85
N SER A 123 19.10 14.93 -7.53
CA SER A 123 18.55 14.80 -6.18
C SER A 123 17.05 14.61 -6.18
N PHE A 124 16.52 14.12 -5.07
CA PHE A 124 15.08 14.06 -4.83
C PHE A 124 14.77 14.34 -3.36
N LYS A 125 13.56 14.81 -3.12
CA LYS A 125 13.11 15.11 -1.76
C LYS A 125 11.62 14.76 -1.63
N TRP A 126 11.32 13.93 -0.66
CA TRP A 126 9.95 13.69 -0.20
C TRP A 126 9.46 14.81 0.70
N GLY A 127 8.20 15.20 0.58
CA GLY A 127 7.55 16.13 1.50
C GLY A 127 7.50 15.58 2.94
N ILE A 128 7.53 16.48 3.92
CA ILE A 128 7.59 16.12 5.34
C ILE A 128 6.35 15.36 5.85
N THR A 129 5.22 15.49 5.16
CA THR A 129 3.97 14.80 5.51
C THR A 129 3.84 13.44 4.86
N THR A 130 4.77 13.05 4.01
CA THR A 130 4.69 11.82 3.22
C THR A 130 5.14 10.60 4.01
N SER A 131 4.45 9.49 3.77
CA SER A 131 4.85 8.14 4.16
C SER A 131 4.68 7.21 2.98
N GLN A 132 5.71 6.45 2.65
CA GLN A 132 5.75 5.61 1.45
C GLN A 132 5.55 4.15 1.81
N ALA A 133 4.77 3.44 0.98
CA ALA A 133 4.75 1.98 0.95
C ALA A 133 5.16 1.52 -0.46
N TYR A 134 6.00 0.52 -0.51
CA TYR A 134 6.61 0.05 -1.74
C TYR A 134 6.25 -1.40 -2.05
N PHE A 135 5.75 -1.62 -3.26
CA PHE A 135 5.57 -2.94 -3.84
C PHE A 135 6.71 -3.15 -4.85
N PRO A 136 7.79 -3.88 -4.47
CA PRO A 136 8.94 -4.06 -5.36
C PRO A 136 8.62 -5.06 -6.47
N LYS A 137 9.31 -4.94 -7.59
CA LYS A 137 9.23 -5.92 -8.69
C LYS A 137 9.76 -7.29 -8.27
N ASP A 138 10.87 -7.31 -7.54
CA ASP A 138 11.46 -8.50 -6.93
C ASP A 138 11.31 -8.44 -5.43
N SER A 139 10.51 -9.36 -4.88
CA SER A 139 10.22 -9.47 -3.45
C SER A 139 11.00 -10.60 -2.75
N THR A 140 11.98 -11.19 -3.40
CA THR A 140 12.72 -12.36 -2.87
C THR A 140 13.31 -12.08 -1.48
N GLU A 141 13.98 -10.94 -1.31
CA GLU A 141 14.58 -10.54 -0.03
C GLU A 141 13.53 -10.38 1.09
N GLU A 142 12.36 -9.90 0.77
CA GLU A 142 11.30 -9.62 1.74
C GLU A 142 10.75 -10.89 2.38
N PHE A 143 10.75 -12.00 1.65
CA PHE A 143 10.21 -13.28 2.08
C PHE A 143 11.28 -14.34 2.42
N ASN A 144 12.55 -13.98 2.37
CA ASN A 144 13.65 -14.88 2.69
C ASN A 144 13.96 -14.89 4.19
N ASN A 145 13.01 -15.37 4.99
CA ASN A 145 13.13 -15.49 6.43
C ASN A 145 12.20 -16.59 6.98
N ASP A 146 12.27 -16.86 8.27
CA ASP A 146 11.51 -17.91 8.94
C ASP A 146 10.21 -17.41 9.61
N LEU A 147 9.80 -16.18 9.36
CA LEU A 147 8.57 -15.63 9.94
C LEU A 147 7.34 -16.33 9.38
N THR A 148 6.30 -16.47 10.20
CA THR A 148 4.95 -16.77 9.73
C THR A 148 4.34 -15.55 9.02
N ILE A 149 3.31 -15.77 8.21
CA ILE A 149 2.61 -14.66 7.54
C ILE A 149 2.11 -13.62 8.56
N VAL A 150 1.51 -14.08 9.67
CA VAL A 150 1.00 -13.17 10.72
C VAL A 150 2.14 -12.37 11.34
N ASP A 151 3.23 -13.00 11.72
CA ASP A 151 4.36 -12.32 12.35
C ASP A 151 5.05 -11.36 11.37
N TRP A 152 5.17 -11.77 10.12
CA TRP A 152 5.72 -10.91 9.07
C TRP A 152 4.88 -9.65 8.87
N LEU A 153 3.56 -9.79 8.77
CA LEU A 153 2.66 -8.64 8.57
C LEU A 153 2.59 -7.73 9.81
N THR A 154 2.67 -8.32 11.00
CA THR A 154 2.63 -7.57 12.27
C THR A 154 3.73 -6.52 12.38
N GLN A 155 4.90 -6.74 11.79
CA GLN A 155 6.01 -5.78 11.79
C GLN A 155 5.62 -4.41 11.22
N PHE A 156 4.69 -4.39 10.27
CA PHE A 156 4.29 -3.19 9.52
C PHE A 156 3.04 -2.52 10.09
N SER A 157 2.44 -3.11 11.10
CA SER A 157 1.24 -2.59 11.75
C SER A 157 1.59 -1.75 12.97
N GLU A 158 0.96 -0.59 13.11
CA GLU A 158 1.02 0.18 14.35
C GLU A 158 0.25 -0.52 15.47
N ILE A 159 -0.84 -1.21 15.11
CA ILE A 159 -1.65 -1.99 16.04
C ILE A 159 -1.15 -3.43 16.03
N LYS A 160 -0.54 -3.88 17.14
CA LYS A 160 0.05 -5.20 17.27
C LYS A 160 -0.94 -6.29 17.73
N ASP A 161 -2.22 -6.05 17.59
CA ASP A 161 -3.29 -7.01 17.88
C ASP A 161 -3.39 -8.06 16.76
N MET A 162 -3.30 -9.34 17.12
CA MET A 162 -3.33 -10.45 16.17
C MET A 162 -4.66 -10.50 15.40
N THR A 163 -5.78 -10.21 16.04
CA THR A 163 -7.10 -10.17 15.38
C THR A 163 -7.15 -9.08 14.32
N TYR A 164 -6.57 -7.92 14.61
CA TYR A 164 -6.45 -6.82 13.66
C TYR A 164 -5.61 -7.21 12.45
N VAL A 165 -4.44 -7.79 12.66
CA VAL A 165 -3.54 -8.25 11.59
C VAL A 165 -4.18 -9.34 10.75
N ARG A 166 -4.82 -10.33 11.37
CA ARG A 166 -5.55 -11.40 10.67
C ARG A 166 -6.72 -10.88 9.85
N GLY A 167 -7.33 -9.79 10.27
CA GLY A 167 -8.37 -9.10 9.49
C GLY A 167 -7.88 -8.68 8.11
N PHE A 168 -6.69 -8.11 8.01
CA PHE A 168 -6.07 -7.77 6.73
C PHE A 168 -5.75 -9.00 5.89
N LEU A 169 -5.23 -10.05 6.50
CA LEU A 169 -4.95 -11.31 5.81
C LEU A 169 -6.24 -11.96 5.28
N GLY A 170 -7.31 -11.93 6.04
CA GLY A 170 -8.61 -12.43 5.60
C GLY A 170 -9.16 -11.67 4.38
N ARG A 171 -8.96 -10.37 4.32
CA ARG A 171 -9.32 -9.54 3.15
C ARG A 171 -8.55 -9.96 1.90
N MET A 172 -7.36 -10.48 2.07
CA MET A 172 -6.49 -10.95 0.99
C MET A 172 -6.56 -12.46 0.79
N LEU A 173 -7.66 -13.09 1.22
CA LEU A 173 -7.97 -14.51 1.03
C LEU A 173 -7.06 -15.48 1.80
N PHE A 174 -6.42 -15.02 2.85
CA PHE A 174 -5.74 -15.88 3.82
C PHE A 174 -6.70 -16.16 4.98
N ALA A 175 -7.15 -17.39 5.09
CA ALA A 175 -8.12 -17.79 6.11
C ALA A 175 -7.60 -18.96 6.96
N GLY A 176 -8.11 -19.07 8.19
CA GLY A 176 -7.80 -20.19 9.08
C GLY A 176 -6.31 -20.32 9.38
N ASP A 177 -5.76 -21.48 9.09
CA ASP A 177 -4.36 -21.83 9.40
C ASP A 177 -3.33 -21.22 8.45
N ASP A 178 -3.75 -20.49 7.40
CA ASP A 178 -2.81 -19.88 6.47
C ASP A 178 -1.85 -18.88 7.17
N GLY A 179 -2.32 -18.20 8.21
CA GLY A 179 -1.51 -17.24 8.96
C GLY A 179 -0.28 -17.83 9.62
N VAL A 180 -0.22 -19.13 9.87
CA VAL A 180 0.93 -19.83 10.48
C VAL A 180 1.89 -20.40 9.44
N LYS A 181 1.58 -20.33 8.15
CA LYS A 181 2.52 -20.67 7.09
C LYS A 181 3.72 -19.73 7.12
N LYS A 182 4.89 -20.27 6.82
CA LYS A 182 6.10 -19.45 6.70
C LYS A 182 6.12 -18.70 5.37
N VAL A 183 6.56 -17.46 5.40
CA VAL A 183 6.60 -16.61 4.20
C VAL A 183 7.53 -17.13 3.11
N LYS A 184 8.57 -17.89 3.49
CA LYS A 184 9.52 -18.46 2.54
C LYS A 184 8.95 -19.56 1.63
N VAL A 185 7.81 -20.16 1.97
CA VAL A 185 7.16 -21.22 1.19
C VAL A 185 5.96 -20.74 0.36
N LEU A 186 5.72 -19.43 0.31
CA LEU A 186 4.58 -18.85 -0.39
C LEU A 186 4.72 -18.96 -1.91
N SER A 187 3.60 -19.18 -2.60
CA SER A 187 3.51 -19.05 -4.06
C SER A 187 3.65 -17.59 -4.50
N GLY A 188 3.84 -17.36 -5.81
CA GLY A 188 3.90 -16.01 -6.37
C GLY A 188 2.65 -15.18 -6.07
N GLY A 189 1.47 -15.75 -6.25
CA GLY A 189 0.21 -15.06 -5.94
C GLY A 189 0.02 -14.78 -4.45
N GLU A 190 0.42 -15.71 -3.58
CA GLU A 190 0.39 -15.50 -2.14
C GLU A 190 1.35 -14.39 -1.70
N LYS A 191 2.55 -14.33 -2.28
CA LYS A 191 3.52 -13.23 -2.02
C LYS A 191 2.94 -11.88 -2.41
N VAL A 192 2.30 -11.78 -3.57
CA VAL A 192 1.64 -10.54 -4.02
C VAL A 192 0.55 -10.12 -3.03
N ARG A 193 -0.29 -11.05 -2.60
CA ARG A 193 -1.34 -10.76 -1.61
C ARG A 193 -0.78 -10.34 -0.26
N CYS A 194 0.34 -10.90 0.17
CA CYS A 194 1.06 -10.45 1.37
C CYS A 194 1.59 -9.01 1.23
N LEU A 195 2.21 -8.69 0.11
CA LEU A 195 2.71 -7.34 -0.16
C LEU A 195 1.58 -6.29 -0.19
N LEU A 196 0.44 -6.62 -0.78
CA LEU A 196 -0.73 -5.74 -0.77
C LEU A 196 -1.31 -5.58 0.64
N SER A 197 -1.31 -6.64 1.44
CA SER A 197 -1.69 -6.57 2.87
C SER A 197 -0.77 -5.64 3.66
N LYS A 198 0.54 -5.71 3.41
CA LYS A 198 1.53 -4.80 4.00
C LYS A 198 1.24 -3.35 3.63
N MET A 199 0.96 -3.07 2.38
CA MET A 199 0.65 -1.71 1.93
C MET A 199 -0.63 -1.17 2.55
N MET A 200 -1.66 -2.00 2.70
CA MET A 200 -2.89 -1.60 3.38
C MET A 200 -2.68 -1.33 4.86
N ILE A 201 -1.98 -2.23 5.57
CA ILE A 201 -1.82 -2.12 7.02
C ILE A 201 -0.85 -1.02 7.44
N SER A 202 0.10 -0.66 6.57
CA SER A 202 1.08 0.40 6.84
C SER A 202 0.44 1.79 6.97
N GLY A 203 -0.69 2.01 6.33
CA GLY A 203 -1.37 3.30 6.34
C GLY A 203 -0.61 4.41 5.62
N ALA A 204 0.25 4.07 4.68
CA ALA A 204 1.02 5.05 3.91
C ALA A 204 0.11 5.94 3.05
N ASN A 205 0.51 7.18 2.85
CA ASN A 205 -0.20 8.14 1.99
C ASN A 205 0.43 8.28 0.60
N VAL A 206 1.54 7.62 0.35
CA VAL A 206 2.15 7.45 -0.97
C VAL A 206 2.33 5.96 -1.24
N LEU A 207 1.80 5.48 -2.34
CA LEU A 207 1.97 4.10 -2.78
C LEU A 207 2.84 4.05 -4.03
N VAL A 208 3.87 3.23 -3.99
CA VAL A 208 4.77 2.97 -5.12
C VAL A 208 4.68 1.49 -5.47
N LEU A 209 4.14 1.18 -6.65
CA LEU A 209 3.91 -0.19 -7.09
C LEU A 209 4.64 -0.48 -8.41
N ASP A 210 5.52 -1.46 -8.37
CA ASP A 210 6.27 -1.91 -9.54
C ASP A 210 5.73 -3.26 -10.04
N GLU A 211 4.90 -3.21 -11.06
CA GLU A 211 4.27 -4.37 -11.70
C GLU A 211 3.52 -5.31 -10.73
N PRO A 212 2.52 -4.80 -10.01
CA PRO A 212 1.86 -5.58 -8.97
C PRO A 212 0.95 -6.70 -9.50
N THR A 213 0.70 -6.75 -10.79
CA THR A 213 -0.30 -7.63 -11.41
C THR A 213 0.24 -8.95 -11.93
N ASN A 214 1.57 -9.18 -11.91
CA ASN A 214 2.22 -10.32 -12.58
C ASN A 214 1.71 -11.69 -12.13
N HIS A 215 1.24 -11.85 -10.89
CA HIS A 215 0.76 -13.12 -10.34
C HIS A 215 -0.69 -13.06 -9.87
N LEU A 216 -1.47 -12.14 -10.41
CA LEU A 216 -2.88 -11.95 -10.07
C LEU A 216 -3.78 -12.42 -11.21
N ASP A 217 -4.93 -13.00 -10.85
CA ASP A 217 -6.01 -13.26 -11.79
C ASP A 217 -6.76 -11.97 -12.16
N MET A 218 -7.65 -12.06 -13.15
CA MET A 218 -8.38 -10.90 -13.66
C MET A 218 -9.26 -10.23 -12.59
N GLU A 219 -9.86 -10.99 -11.69
CA GLU A 219 -10.72 -10.46 -10.63
C GLU A 219 -9.89 -9.71 -9.58
N SER A 220 -8.71 -10.24 -9.25
CA SER A 220 -7.76 -9.58 -8.33
C SER A 220 -7.16 -8.31 -8.94
N ILE A 221 -6.85 -8.30 -10.23
CA ILE A 221 -6.41 -7.11 -10.96
C ILE A 221 -7.48 -6.02 -10.92
N THR A 222 -8.74 -6.38 -11.14
CA THR A 222 -9.86 -5.44 -11.04
C THR A 222 -10.01 -4.87 -9.63
N ALA A 223 -9.90 -5.72 -8.61
CA ALA A 223 -9.94 -5.29 -7.21
C ALA A 223 -8.79 -4.33 -6.86
N LEU A 224 -7.57 -4.62 -7.32
CA LEU A 224 -6.41 -3.75 -7.15
C LEU A 224 -6.62 -2.40 -7.84
N ASN A 225 -7.07 -2.43 -9.10
CA ASN A 225 -7.34 -1.22 -9.86
C ASN A 225 -8.37 -0.31 -9.17
N ASN A 226 -9.47 -0.89 -8.69
CA ASN A 226 -10.48 -0.15 -7.93
C ASN A 226 -9.90 0.43 -6.64
N GLY A 227 -9.08 -0.33 -5.93
CA GLY A 227 -8.40 0.13 -4.72
C GLY A 227 -7.45 1.30 -4.97
N MET A 228 -6.69 1.24 -6.06
CA MET A 228 -5.80 2.34 -6.48
C MET A 228 -6.58 3.60 -6.88
N MET A 229 -7.67 3.46 -7.62
CA MET A 229 -8.50 4.59 -8.05
C MET A 229 -9.20 5.29 -6.89
N LYS A 230 -9.60 4.56 -5.87
CA LYS A 230 -10.23 5.12 -4.65
C LYS A 230 -9.23 5.66 -3.64
N PHE A 231 -7.96 5.36 -3.79
CA PHE A 231 -6.92 5.79 -2.87
C PHE A 231 -6.83 7.32 -2.83
N PRO A 232 -7.00 7.97 -1.66
CA PRO A 232 -7.01 9.42 -1.57
C PRO A 232 -5.62 10.06 -1.53
N GLY A 233 -4.55 9.26 -1.52
CA GLY A 233 -3.16 9.73 -1.52
C GLY A 233 -2.54 9.76 -2.91
N VAL A 234 -1.22 9.83 -2.95
CA VAL A 234 -0.42 9.85 -4.18
C VAL A 234 -0.02 8.44 -4.59
N LEU A 235 -0.11 8.17 -5.87
CA LEU A 235 0.19 6.88 -6.46
C LEU A 235 1.22 7.03 -7.58
N LEU A 236 2.29 6.21 -7.47
CA LEU A 236 3.23 5.97 -8.56
C LEU A 236 3.19 4.49 -8.90
N PHE A 237 2.91 4.13 -10.13
CA PHE A 237 2.90 2.73 -10.51
C PHE A 237 3.45 2.48 -11.91
N ALA A 238 4.05 1.31 -12.08
CA ALA A 238 4.47 0.76 -13.35
C ALA A 238 3.74 -0.55 -13.60
N SER A 239 3.13 -0.70 -14.75
CA SER A 239 2.42 -1.92 -15.13
C SER A 239 2.45 -2.13 -16.64
N HIS A 240 2.49 -3.40 -17.04
CA HIS A 240 2.23 -3.82 -18.42
C HIS A 240 0.75 -4.10 -18.67
N ASP A 241 -0.07 -4.12 -17.61
CA ASP A 241 -1.48 -4.44 -17.73
C ASP A 241 -2.27 -3.24 -18.26
N HIS A 242 -2.84 -3.40 -19.44
CA HIS A 242 -3.62 -2.35 -20.09
C HIS A 242 -4.88 -1.95 -19.31
N GLN A 243 -5.44 -2.83 -18.49
CA GLN A 243 -6.61 -2.51 -17.69
C GLN A 243 -6.30 -1.49 -16.60
N ILE A 244 -5.11 -1.55 -16.02
CA ILE A 244 -4.68 -0.58 -15.01
C ILE A 244 -4.36 0.77 -15.63
N VAL A 245 -3.73 0.77 -16.82
CA VAL A 245 -3.30 2.00 -17.49
C VAL A 245 -4.45 2.79 -18.09
N GLN A 246 -5.54 2.13 -18.48
CA GLN A 246 -6.68 2.77 -19.15
C GLN A 246 -7.74 3.35 -18.20
N THR A 247 -7.65 3.10 -16.91
CA THR A 247 -8.57 3.65 -15.90
C THR A 247 -7.96 4.81 -15.16
#